data_4f2702e318f094e27d69192ce48feba3
#
_entry.id   4f2702e318f094e27d69192ce48feba3
#
_cell.length_a   1.000
_cell.length_b   1.000
_cell.length_c   1.000
_cell.angle_alpha   90.00
_cell.angle_beta   90.00
_cell.angle_gamma   90.00
#
_symmetry.space_group_name_H-M   'P 1'
#
loop_
_entity.id
_entity.type
_entity.pdbx_description
1 polymer ?
#
loop_
_entity_poly.entity_id
_entity_poly.type
_entity_poly.pdbx_seq_one_letter_code
_entity_poly.pdbx_strand_id
1 'polypeptide(L)'
;MENYDLERIKSVIQRAQSGQELTIAFLGGSITQGSLATEHEYTYAYRVYKWWCDTFPQAKFNYVNGGIGGTDSYYGVSRAVTDVLMYQPDFVVVDFSVNDVDNIYCEETFEGVLRTLLCWHSRPAVVVLNNVFYDTGVSTQDIHNRLADHYGVPHVSVHDTIYRRMKAGEYNRIDITPDGLHPNDKGHGLVAGEITKFLERIMDDLIQDENLADDSNTDAADAGADTENDIQDESACSCVLPAPVTANAYEYAKRLTIREICPKLSGFRADTHEKIGHLDHFKNGWTGVHAGDSITFELEGSCIGIQYRKTISRPAVRAQAVLDGDAAHPILLDGNFDEDWGDCLYIEPVLHHGEKKKHTLEITVLDDECAGTTPFYLMSVIVA
;
A
#
# COMPACT_ATOMS: atom_id res chain seq x y z
N MET A 1 2.67 24.37 0.97
CA MET A 1 1.68 23.75 1.88
C MET A 1 0.26 24.32 1.72
N GLU A 2 0.07 25.36 0.92
CA GLU A 2 -1.23 26.06 0.78
C GLU A 2 -2.40 25.24 0.21
N ASN A 3 -2.13 24.05 -0.36
CA ASN A 3 -3.17 23.24 -1.02
C ASN A 3 -3.52 21.92 -0.31
N TYR A 4 -2.89 21.60 0.83
CA TYR A 4 -3.13 20.34 1.52
C TYR A 4 -4.17 20.47 2.63
N ASP A 5 -5.01 19.45 2.79
CA ASP A 5 -5.84 19.29 3.99
C ASP A 5 -4.99 18.68 5.12
N LEU A 6 -4.44 19.56 5.96
CA LEU A 6 -3.59 19.16 7.08
C LEU A 6 -4.36 18.89 8.38
N GLU A 7 -5.68 19.09 8.40
CA GLU A 7 -6.49 19.02 9.62
C GLU A 7 -6.44 17.63 10.26
N ARG A 8 -6.40 16.57 9.45
CA ARG A 8 -6.24 15.21 9.99
C ARG A 8 -4.89 15.01 10.66
N ILE A 9 -3.79 15.51 10.09
CA ILE A 9 -2.45 15.41 10.69
C ILE A 9 -2.39 16.24 11.97
N LYS A 10 -2.90 17.46 11.94
CA LYS A 10 -3.00 18.33 13.14
C LYS A 10 -3.77 17.63 14.26
N SER A 11 -4.90 17.01 13.93
CA SER A 11 -5.69 16.24 14.90
C SER A 11 -4.91 15.06 15.50
N VAL A 12 -4.14 14.32 14.71
CA VAL A 12 -3.28 13.22 15.22
C VAL A 12 -2.21 13.77 16.16
N ILE A 13 -1.57 14.90 15.83
CA ILE A 13 -0.57 15.58 16.68
C ILE A 13 -1.20 16.00 18.01
N GLN A 14 -2.36 16.67 18.00
CA GLN A 14 -3.05 17.13 19.22
C GLN A 14 -3.48 15.94 20.10
N ARG A 15 -3.95 14.85 19.50
CA ARG A 15 -4.28 13.62 20.22
C ARG A 15 -3.03 12.97 20.85
N ALA A 16 -1.89 13.01 20.15
CA ALA A 16 -0.62 12.58 20.71
C ALA A 16 -0.16 13.46 21.87
N GLN A 17 -0.28 14.79 21.73
CA GLN A 17 -0.01 15.75 22.81
C GLN A 17 -0.89 15.51 24.05
N SER A 18 -2.14 15.07 23.84
CA SER A 18 -3.06 14.73 24.93
C SER A 18 -2.85 13.33 25.54
N GLY A 19 -1.85 12.57 25.06
CA GLY A 19 -1.49 11.27 25.63
C GLY A 19 -2.39 10.09 25.22
N GLN A 20 -3.07 10.20 24.07
CA GLN A 20 -3.92 9.12 23.56
C GLN A 20 -3.11 7.95 23.02
N GLU A 21 -3.74 6.78 22.90
CA GLU A 21 -3.21 5.63 22.17
C GLU A 21 -3.51 5.78 20.68
N LEU A 22 -2.49 5.71 19.84
CA LEU A 22 -2.56 5.96 18.40
C LEU A 22 -1.86 4.85 17.60
N THR A 23 -2.31 4.59 16.40
CA THR A 23 -1.70 3.60 15.50
C THR A 23 -1.05 4.29 14.30
N ILE A 24 0.26 4.08 14.13
CA ILE A 24 1.07 4.59 13.03
C ILE A 24 1.32 3.45 12.05
N ALA A 25 0.87 3.62 10.82
CA ALA A 25 0.88 2.55 9.83
C ALA A 25 1.60 2.95 8.54
N PHE A 26 2.05 1.94 7.82
CA PHE A 26 2.77 2.06 6.55
C PHE A 26 2.23 1.04 5.55
N LEU A 27 1.95 1.47 4.33
CA LEU A 27 1.49 0.61 3.23
C LEU A 27 2.38 0.87 2.01
N GLY A 28 3.01 -0.17 1.45
CA GLY A 28 3.90 0.05 0.32
C GLY A 28 4.65 -1.18 -0.16
N GLY A 29 5.68 -0.96 -0.95
CA GLY A 29 6.54 -1.96 -1.55
C GLY A 29 7.73 -2.38 -0.67
N SER A 30 8.83 -2.76 -1.32
CA SER A 30 10.06 -3.24 -0.68
C SER A 30 10.74 -2.20 0.21
N ILE A 31 10.71 -0.93 -0.16
CA ILE A 31 11.31 0.15 0.63
C ILE A 31 10.53 0.32 1.94
N THR A 32 9.20 0.24 1.89
CA THR A 32 8.34 0.25 3.08
C THR A 32 8.53 -0.99 3.94
N GLN A 33 8.71 -2.17 3.31
CA GLN A 33 9.07 -3.40 4.02
C GLN A 33 10.39 -3.25 4.79
N GLY A 34 11.33 -2.46 4.28
CA GLY A 34 12.64 -2.20 4.88
C GLY A 34 13.79 -2.91 4.20
N SER A 35 13.68 -3.23 2.90
CA SER A 35 14.75 -3.87 2.13
C SER A 35 16.06 -3.10 2.26
N LEU A 36 17.17 -3.84 2.46
CA LEU A 36 18.56 -3.38 2.68
C LEU A 36 18.80 -2.58 3.97
N ALA A 37 17.82 -2.43 4.86
CA ALA A 37 18.11 -2.08 6.24
C ALA A 37 18.72 -3.30 6.96
N THR A 38 19.81 -3.07 7.73
CA THR A 38 20.49 -4.17 8.45
C THR A 38 19.68 -4.69 9.64
N GLU A 39 18.88 -3.82 10.24
CA GLU A 39 18.00 -4.13 11.36
C GLU A 39 16.65 -3.45 11.15
N HIS A 40 15.59 -4.00 11.76
CA HIS A 40 14.24 -3.45 11.68
C HIS A 40 14.16 -1.98 12.11
N GLU A 41 14.90 -1.63 13.16
CA GLU A 41 14.97 -0.29 13.74
C GLU A 41 15.60 0.75 12.80
N TYR A 42 16.31 0.31 11.77
CA TYR A 42 16.92 1.20 10.79
C TYR A 42 16.05 1.48 9.57
N THR A 43 14.91 0.78 9.43
CA THR A 43 13.95 1.07 8.36
C THR A 43 13.36 2.48 8.50
N TYR A 44 13.01 3.12 7.39
CA TYR A 44 12.40 4.45 7.45
C TYR A 44 11.07 4.43 8.22
N ALA A 45 10.30 3.36 8.02
CA ALA A 45 8.99 3.20 8.65
C ALA A 45 9.12 3.14 10.18
N TYR A 46 10.05 2.32 10.69
CA TYR A 46 10.27 2.25 12.14
C TYR A 46 10.85 3.57 12.70
N ARG A 47 11.73 4.25 11.96
CA ARG A 47 12.29 5.54 12.39
C ARG A 47 11.23 6.64 12.47
N VAL A 48 10.26 6.67 11.54
CA VAL A 48 9.11 7.58 11.61
C VAL A 48 8.23 7.24 12.82
N TYR A 49 7.91 5.95 13.02
CA TYR A 49 7.20 5.50 14.22
C TYR A 49 7.94 5.89 15.51
N LYS A 50 9.25 5.68 15.55
CA LYS A 50 10.09 6.05 16.70
C LYS A 50 10.09 7.54 16.95
N TRP A 51 10.08 8.38 15.90
CA TRP A 51 9.93 9.82 16.03
C TRP A 51 8.62 10.21 16.76
N TRP A 52 7.49 9.56 16.44
CA TRP A 52 6.23 9.75 17.15
C TRP A 52 6.38 9.40 18.64
N CYS A 53 7.02 8.28 18.97
CA CYS A 53 7.25 7.87 20.36
C CYS A 53 8.14 8.84 21.12
N ASP A 54 9.20 9.35 20.50
CA ASP A 54 10.17 10.24 21.14
C ASP A 54 9.64 11.66 21.28
N THR A 55 8.87 12.13 20.31
CA THR A 55 8.27 13.48 20.32
C THR A 55 7.12 13.57 21.31
N PHE A 56 6.34 12.51 21.47
CA PHE A 56 5.14 12.48 22.35
C PHE A 56 5.24 11.35 23.37
N PRO A 57 6.18 11.42 24.35
CA PRO A 57 6.41 10.33 25.30
C PRO A 57 5.23 10.05 26.24
N GLN A 58 4.27 10.97 26.32
CA GLN A 58 3.03 10.82 27.09
C GLN A 58 1.98 9.97 26.37
N ALA A 59 2.09 9.81 25.04
CA ALA A 59 1.19 9.00 24.22
C ALA A 59 1.70 7.57 24.09
N LYS A 60 0.79 6.66 23.70
CA LYS A 60 1.12 5.27 23.40
C LYS A 60 0.92 5.02 21.90
N PHE A 61 1.89 4.41 21.27
CA PHE A 61 1.84 4.15 19.83
C PHE A 61 1.90 2.67 19.49
N ASN A 62 1.05 2.26 18.55
CA ASN A 62 1.11 0.96 17.90
C ASN A 62 1.77 1.11 16.53
N TYR A 63 2.60 0.15 16.14
CA TYR A 63 3.30 0.11 14.87
C TYR A 63 2.67 -0.92 13.95
N VAL A 64 2.33 -0.54 12.72
CA VAL A 64 1.82 -1.44 11.69
C VAL A 64 2.60 -1.22 10.40
N ASN A 65 3.29 -2.23 9.89
CA ASN A 65 3.99 -2.18 8.63
C ASN A 65 3.39 -3.19 7.64
N GLY A 66 2.64 -2.70 6.65
CA GLY A 66 2.08 -3.44 5.52
C GLY A 66 2.96 -3.38 4.27
N GLY A 67 4.28 -3.12 4.39
CA GLY A 67 5.21 -3.16 3.27
C GLY A 67 5.43 -4.59 2.78
N ILE A 68 5.35 -4.81 1.46
CA ILE A 68 5.61 -6.10 0.80
C ILE A 68 6.43 -5.86 -0.47
N GLY A 69 7.61 -6.48 -0.54
CA GLY A 69 8.55 -6.31 -1.65
C GLY A 69 7.97 -6.72 -3.00
N GLY A 70 8.32 -5.93 -4.05
CA GLY A 70 7.90 -6.20 -5.42
C GLY A 70 6.41 -6.04 -5.67
N THR A 71 5.69 -5.26 -4.86
CA THR A 71 4.24 -5.06 -5.00
C THR A 71 3.90 -3.61 -5.30
N ASP A 72 2.97 -3.43 -6.23
CA ASP A 72 2.44 -2.17 -6.73
C ASP A 72 1.12 -1.77 -6.05
N SER A 73 0.54 -0.63 -6.48
CA SER A 73 -0.75 -0.16 -5.97
C SER A 73 -1.91 -1.08 -6.35
N TYR A 74 -1.81 -1.88 -7.43
CA TYR A 74 -2.84 -2.85 -7.79
C TYR A 74 -2.98 -3.92 -6.70
N TYR A 75 -1.86 -4.44 -6.22
CA TYR A 75 -1.89 -5.32 -5.06
C TYR A 75 -2.23 -4.54 -3.80
N GLY A 76 -1.68 -3.34 -3.66
CA GLY A 76 -1.89 -2.45 -2.52
C GLY A 76 -3.37 -2.22 -2.21
N VAL A 77 -4.18 -1.86 -3.20
CA VAL A 77 -5.61 -1.57 -3.02
C VAL A 77 -6.40 -2.81 -2.56
N SER A 78 -6.05 -4.00 -3.03
CA SER A 78 -6.73 -5.25 -2.68
C SER A 78 -6.41 -5.76 -1.27
N ARG A 79 -5.34 -5.26 -0.63
CA ARG A 79 -4.84 -5.69 0.68
C ARG A 79 -4.81 -4.60 1.74
N ALA A 80 -5.09 -3.35 1.37
CA ALA A 80 -5.05 -2.22 2.30
C ALA A 80 -5.87 -2.48 3.57
N VAL A 81 -7.04 -3.10 3.43
CA VAL A 81 -7.91 -3.45 4.57
C VAL A 81 -7.25 -4.49 5.48
N THR A 82 -6.79 -5.61 4.92
CA THR A 82 -6.25 -6.74 5.70
C THR A 82 -4.91 -6.47 6.32
N ASP A 83 -4.07 -5.66 5.67
CA ASP A 83 -2.67 -5.48 6.08
C ASP A 83 -2.47 -4.21 6.94
N VAL A 84 -3.39 -3.23 6.84
CA VAL A 84 -3.23 -1.93 7.51
C VAL A 84 -4.52 -1.46 8.18
N LEU A 85 -5.62 -1.36 7.45
CA LEU A 85 -6.81 -0.65 7.92
C LEU A 85 -7.58 -1.37 9.02
N MET A 86 -7.53 -2.71 9.07
CA MET A 86 -8.12 -3.49 10.17
C MET A 86 -7.56 -3.13 11.55
N TYR A 87 -6.37 -2.53 11.61
CA TYR A 87 -5.73 -2.05 12.84
C TYR A 87 -6.15 -0.63 13.23
N GLN A 88 -7.15 -0.04 12.52
CA GLN A 88 -7.69 1.30 12.77
C GLN A 88 -6.61 2.37 12.89
N PRO A 89 -5.76 2.55 11.86
CA PRO A 89 -4.66 3.51 11.94
C PRO A 89 -5.16 4.95 12.07
N ASP A 90 -4.40 5.76 12.81
CA ASP A 90 -4.58 7.21 12.93
C ASP A 90 -3.73 7.96 11.91
N PHE A 91 -2.58 7.40 11.55
CA PHE A 91 -1.66 7.97 10.58
C PHE A 91 -1.13 6.88 9.64
N VAL A 92 -1.12 7.14 8.34
CA VAL A 92 -0.66 6.20 7.30
C VAL A 92 0.30 6.88 6.34
N VAL A 93 1.47 6.27 6.12
CA VAL A 93 2.35 6.59 4.98
C VAL A 93 2.11 5.56 3.88
N VAL A 94 1.85 6.02 2.66
CA VAL A 94 1.66 5.15 1.48
C VAL A 94 2.74 5.37 0.43
N ASP A 95 3.36 4.30 -0.08
CA ASP A 95 4.51 4.34 -0.99
C ASP A 95 4.45 3.21 -2.02
N PHE A 96 4.18 3.57 -3.28
CA PHE A 96 4.23 2.67 -4.44
C PHE A 96 4.98 3.27 -5.62
N SER A 97 5.59 4.44 -5.47
CA SER A 97 6.09 5.28 -6.56
C SER A 97 7.23 4.68 -7.40
N VAL A 98 7.91 3.64 -6.91
CA VAL A 98 8.94 2.90 -7.65
C VAL A 98 8.48 1.51 -8.11
N ASN A 99 7.31 1.07 -7.65
CA ASN A 99 6.72 -0.20 -8.06
C ASN A 99 5.63 -0.02 -9.11
N ASP A 100 4.87 1.06 -9.01
CA ASP A 100 3.92 1.47 -10.03
C ASP A 100 4.66 1.87 -11.31
N VAL A 101 4.06 1.51 -12.43
CA VAL A 101 4.53 1.93 -13.75
C VAL A 101 3.41 2.71 -14.45
N ASP A 102 3.77 3.67 -15.31
CA ASP A 102 2.79 4.45 -16.07
C ASP A 102 2.10 3.55 -17.10
N ASN A 103 0.99 2.96 -16.69
CA ASN A 103 0.13 2.11 -17.51
C ASN A 103 -1.35 2.39 -17.22
N ILE A 104 -2.25 1.70 -17.88
CA ILE A 104 -3.71 1.88 -17.75
C ILE A 104 -4.25 1.54 -16.34
N TYR A 105 -3.49 0.87 -15.50
CA TYR A 105 -3.93 0.46 -14.15
C TYR A 105 -3.45 1.42 -13.06
N CYS A 106 -2.20 1.91 -13.16
CA CYS A 106 -1.48 2.62 -12.11
C CYS A 106 -2.29 3.77 -11.50
N GLU A 107 -2.80 4.66 -12.33
CA GLU A 107 -3.53 5.84 -11.87
C GLU A 107 -4.78 5.44 -11.09
N GLU A 108 -5.55 4.49 -11.62
CA GLU A 108 -6.82 4.07 -11.03
C GLU A 108 -6.66 3.23 -9.77
N THR A 109 -5.66 2.34 -9.74
CA THR A 109 -5.39 1.52 -8.56
C THR A 109 -4.84 2.36 -7.42
N PHE A 110 -3.97 3.34 -7.70
CA PHE A 110 -3.46 4.25 -6.70
C PHE A 110 -4.55 5.20 -6.18
N GLU A 111 -5.44 5.70 -7.04
CA GLU A 111 -6.63 6.44 -6.61
C GLU A 111 -7.50 5.59 -5.68
N GLY A 112 -7.74 4.32 -6.03
CA GLY A 112 -8.47 3.39 -5.20
C GLY A 112 -7.83 3.20 -3.82
N VAL A 113 -6.49 3.10 -3.73
CA VAL A 113 -5.76 3.08 -2.44
C VAL A 113 -6.06 4.33 -1.63
N LEU A 114 -5.88 5.53 -2.21
CA LEU A 114 -6.11 6.79 -1.49
C LEU A 114 -7.54 6.89 -0.97
N ARG A 115 -8.54 6.61 -1.81
CA ARG A 115 -9.95 6.69 -1.44
C ARG A 115 -10.30 5.68 -0.33
N THR A 116 -9.81 4.45 -0.43
CA THR A 116 -10.01 3.42 0.61
C THR A 116 -9.42 3.85 1.95
N LEU A 117 -8.20 4.44 1.96
CA LEU A 117 -7.57 4.96 3.18
C LEU A 117 -8.36 6.13 3.76
N LEU A 118 -8.71 7.12 2.93
CA LEU A 118 -9.38 8.35 3.36
C LEU A 118 -10.80 8.12 3.89
N CYS A 119 -11.51 7.12 3.37
CA CYS A 119 -12.88 6.77 3.77
C CYS A 119 -12.96 5.68 4.84
N TRP A 120 -11.84 5.23 5.38
CA TRP A 120 -11.85 4.23 6.45
C TRP A 120 -12.44 4.79 7.75
N HIS A 121 -12.97 3.91 8.62
CA HIS A 121 -13.68 4.31 9.86
C HIS A 121 -12.85 5.19 10.78
N SER A 122 -11.53 4.88 10.93
CA SER A 122 -10.63 5.69 11.75
C SER A 122 -10.28 7.04 11.12
N ARG A 123 -10.62 7.26 9.83
CA ARG A 123 -10.30 8.48 9.07
C ARG A 123 -8.84 8.89 9.20
N PRO A 124 -7.89 8.02 8.88
CA PRO A 124 -6.49 8.28 9.11
C PRO A 124 -6.00 9.55 8.41
N ALA A 125 -5.02 10.22 9.01
CA ALA A 125 -4.18 11.16 8.28
C ALA A 125 -3.30 10.38 7.32
N VAL A 126 -3.26 10.75 6.05
CA VAL A 126 -2.49 10.05 5.00
C VAL A 126 -1.39 10.96 4.48
N VAL A 127 -0.19 10.40 4.30
CA VAL A 127 0.94 11.04 3.62
C VAL A 127 1.42 10.13 2.51
N VAL A 128 1.51 10.65 1.28
CA VAL A 128 2.12 9.95 0.16
C VAL A 128 3.63 10.15 0.20
N LEU A 129 4.38 9.05 0.19
CA LEU A 129 5.83 9.05 0.05
C LEU A 129 6.19 8.67 -1.38
N ASN A 130 6.94 9.51 -2.07
CA ASN A 130 7.44 9.23 -3.41
C ASN A 130 8.94 8.94 -3.36
N ASN A 131 9.29 7.66 -3.40
CA ASN A 131 10.65 7.18 -3.62
C ASN A 131 11.06 7.30 -5.11
N VAL A 132 12.30 6.98 -5.42
CA VAL A 132 12.90 7.17 -6.74
C VAL A 132 13.95 6.10 -7.03
N PHE A 133 14.10 5.71 -8.29
CA PHE A 133 15.30 5.01 -8.74
C PHE A 133 16.49 5.96 -8.76
N TYR A 134 17.44 5.80 -7.86
CA TYR A 134 18.57 6.72 -7.68
C TYR A 134 19.54 6.74 -8.86
N ASP A 135 19.57 5.71 -9.70
CA ASP A 135 20.40 5.69 -10.91
C ASP A 135 19.81 6.55 -12.03
N THR A 136 18.50 6.54 -12.19
CA THR A 136 17.80 7.13 -13.32
C THR A 136 16.99 8.38 -12.98
N GLY A 137 16.53 8.51 -11.73
CA GLY A 137 15.57 9.52 -11.32
C GLY A 137 14.12 9.15 -11.64
N VAL A 138 13.87 7.93 -12.13
CA VAL A 138 12.52 7.47 -12.48
C VAL A 138 11.68 7.25 -11.22
N SER A 139 10.42 7.68 -11.27
CA SER A 139 9.39 7.54 -10.26
C SER A 139 8.04 7.84 -10.88
N THR A 140 6.95 7.28 -10.38
CA THR A 140 5.58 7.65 -10.79
C THR A 140 5.01 8.81 -9.96
N GLN A 141 5.88 9.59 -9.30
CA GLN A 141 5.44 10.67 -8.41
C GLN A 141 4.50 11.68 -9.07
N ASP A 142 4.63 11.96 -10.38
CA ASP A 142 3.77 12.95 -11.04
C ASP A 142 2.30 12.50 -11.09
N ILE A 143 2.06 11.19 -11.28
CA ILE A 143 0.73 10.58 -11.22
C ILE A 143 0.23 10.59 -9.77
N HIS A 144 1.05 10.12 -8.83
CA HIS A 144 0.70 10.04 -7.42
C HIS A 144 0.42 11.43 -6.82
N ASN A 145 1.26 12.43 -7.14
CA ASN A 145 1.06 13.80 -6.65
C ASN A 145 -0.23 14.41 -7.19
N ARG A 146 -0.53 14.24 -8.48
CA ARG A 146 -1.78 14.75 -9.08
C ARG A 146 -3.02 14.19 -8.39
N LEU A 147 -3.02 12.90 -8.07
CA LEU A 147 -4.10 12.25 -7.32
C LEU A 147 -4.13 12.72 -5.87
N ALA A 148 -2.98 12.79 -5.20
CA ALA A 148 -2.87 13.27 -3.83
C ALA A 148 -3.38 14.72 -3.71
N ASP A 149 -2.95 15.61 -4.60
CA ASP A 149 -3.39 17.02 -4.64
C ASP A 149 -4.91 17.14 -4.84
N HIS A 150 -5.50 16.28 -5.69
CA HIS A 150 -6.96 16.27 -5.91
C HIS A 150 -7.75 16.00 -4.62
N TYR A 151 -7.21 15.17 -3.74
CA TYR A 151 -7.82 14.83 -2.45
C TYR A 151 -7.28 15.65 -1.27
N GLY A 152 -6.42 16.64 -1.54
CA GLY A 152 -5.77 17.44 -0.49
C GLY A 152 -4.79 16.65 0.37
N VAL A 153 -4.32 15.49 -0.11
CA VAL A 153 -3.37 14.62 0.63
C VAL A 153 -1.94 15.14 0.45
N PRO A 154 -1.21 15.42 1.53
CA PRO A 154 0.17 15.84 1.44
C PRO A 154 1.08 14.72 0.95
N HIS A 155 2.15 15.12 0.25
CA HIS A 155 3.17 14.20 -0.25
C HIS A 155 4.59 14.67 0.07
N VAL A 156 5.49 13.70 0.26
CA VAL A 156 6.91 13.87 0.51
C VAL A 156 7.69 13.22 -0.64
N SER A 157 8.52 14.00 -1.33
CA SER A 157 9.28 13.53 -2.50
C SER A 157 10.74 13.30 -2.17
N VAL A 158 11.19 12.07 -2.29
CA VAL A 158 12.61 11.68 -2.24
C VAL A 158 13.35 12.19 -3.49
N HIS A 159 12.67 12.21 -4.65
CA HIS A 159 13.22 12.77 -5.88
C HIS A 159 13.62 14.25 -5.71
N ASP A 160 12.70 15.06 -5.16
CA ASP A 160 12.91 16.51 -5.07
C ASP A 160 13.81 16.93 -3.89
N THR A 161 14.08 16.00 -2.99
CA THR A 161 14.93 16.22 -1.81
C THR A 161 16.23 15.42 -1.89
N ILE A 162 16.25 14.18 -1.50
CA ILE A 162 17.46 13.35 -1.35
C ILE A 162 18.16 13.12 -2.70
N TYR A 163 17.39 12.78 -3.76
CA TYR A 163 17.96 12.55 -5.08
C TYR A 163 18.61 13.81 -5.65
N ARG A 164 17.96 14.98 -5.55
CA ARG A 164 18.55 16.25 -5.99
C ARG A 164 19.84 16.59 -5.22
N ARG A 165 19.87 16.35 -3.90
CA ARG A 165 21.05 16.56 -3.05
C ARG A 165 22.18 15.58 -3.42
N MET A 166 21.84 14.34 -3.74
CA MET A 166 22.78 13.35 -4.27
C MET A 166 23.34 13.81 -5.63
N LYS A 167 22.50 14.27 -6.55
CA LYS A 167 22.94 14.81 -7.85
C LYS A 167 23.80 16.07 -7.71
N ALA A 168 23.60 16.85 -6.66
CA ALA A 168 24.43 18.02 -6.32
C ALA A 168 25.77 17.64 -5.64
N GLY A 169 26.01 16.35 -5.38
CA GLY A 169 27.26 15.85 -4.80
C GLY A 169 27.32 15.90 -3.27
N GLU A 170 26.18 16.08 -2.58
CA GLU A 170 26.13 16.04 -1.11
C GLU A 170 26.30 14.60 -0.57
N TYR A 171 25.86 13.62 -1.34
CA TYR A 171 26.03 12.19 -1.07
C TYR A 171 26.55 11.46 -2.31
N ASN A 172 27.39 10.42 -2.12
CA ASN A 172 27.56 9.45 -3.17
C ASN A 172 26.40 8.46 -3.15
N ARG A 173 25.95 8.01 -4.32
CA ARG A 173 24.85 7.03 -4.41
C ARG A 173 25.08 5.80 -3.53
N ILE A 174 26.28 5.22 -3.61
CA ILE A 174 26.63 4.00 -2.88
C ILE A 174 26.56 4.17 -1.34
N ASP A 175 26.66 5.41 -0.84
CA ASP A 175 26.55 5.69 0.60
C ASP A 175 25.12 5.60 1.12
N ILE A 176 24.12 5.67 0.23
CA ILE A 176 22.70 5.70 0.59
C ILE A 176 21.89 4.56 -0.02
N THR A 177 22.35 3.98 -1.14
CA THR A 177 21.72 2.84 -1.81
C THR A 177 22.78 2.03 -2.57
N PRO A 178 22.99 0.75 -2.24
CA PRO A 178 23.98 -0.08 -2.93
C PRO A 178 23.52 -0.53 -4.31
N ASP A 179 22.22 -0.75 -4.53
CA ASP A 179 21.64 -1.27 -5.78
C ASP A 179 20.97 -0.18 -6.67
N GLY A 180 20.98 1.07 -6.21
CA GLY A 180 20.38 2.19 -6.95
C GLY A 180 18.88 2.36 -6.76
N LEU A 181 18.25 1.52 -5.94
CA LEU A 181 16.81 1.56 -5.62
C LEU A 181 16.58 1.55 -4.11
N HIS A 182 16.98 0.47 -3.42
CA HIS A 182 16.67 0.27 -2.01
C HIS A 182 17.65 1.04 -1.13
N PRO A 183 17.16 1.87 -0.20
CA PRO A 183 17.99 2.55 0.76
C PRO A 183 18.70 1.57 1.70
N ASN A 184 19.96 1.81 2.03
CA ASN A 184 20.62 1.20 3.18
C ASN A 184 20.25 1.96 4.48
N ASP A 185 20.84 1.61 5.62
CA ASP A 185 20.52 2.23 6.92
C ASP A 185 20.60 3.76 6.90
N LYS A 186 21.61 4.33 6.19
CA LYS A 186 21.76 5.78 6.03
C LYS A 186 20.65 6.33 5.12
N GLY A 187 20.39 5.67 4.01
CA GLY A 187 19.34 6.04 3.07
C GLY A 187 17.95 6.02 3.72
N HIS A 188 17.62 4.96 4.45
CA HIS A 188 16.39 4.89 5.24
C HIS A 188 16.29 6.02 6.27
N GLY A 189 17.40 6.39 6.93
CA GLY A 189 17.44 7.52 7.84
C GLY A 189 17.15 8.86 7.15
N LEU A 190 17.64 9.05 5.92
CA LEU A 190 17.34 10.25 5.13
C LEU A 190 15.87 10.31 4.74
N VAL A 191 15.30 9.19 4.27
CA VAL A 191 13.86 9.10 3.92
C VAL A 191 12.98 9.41 5.14
N ALA A 192 13.25 8.79 6.28
CA ALA A 192 12.56 9.10 7.54
C ALA A 192 12.68 10.58 7.90
N GLY A 193 13.88 11.14 7.75
CA GLY A 193 14.15 12.55 8.04
C GLY A 193 13.35 13.52 7.18
N GLU A 194 13.04 13.20 5.92
CA GLU A 194 12.19 14.07 5.10
C GLU A 194 10.71 14.03 5.57
N ILE A 195 10.21 12.86 6.00
CA ILE A 195 8.85 12.72 6.56
C ILE A 195 8.77 13.44 7.92
N THR A 196 9.74 13.23 8.81
CA THR A 196 9.69 13.86 10.15
C THR A 196 9.83 15.37 10.09
N LYS A 197 10.70 15.91 9.22
CA LYS A 197 10.76 17.36 8.96
C LYS A 197 9.45 17.95 8.42
N PHE A 198 8.72 17.17 7.63
CA PHE A 198 7.39 17.58 7.17
C PHE A 198 6.42 17.67 8.35
N LEU A 199 6.41 16.66 9.25
CA LEU A 199 5.57 16.64 10.45
C LEU A 199 5.97 17.75 11.46
N GLU A 200 7.28 17.99 11.65
CA GLU A 200 7.81 19.04 12.51
C GLU A 200 7.32 20.44 12.08
N ARG A 201 7.31 20.71 10.75
CA ARG A 201 6.77 21.99 10.25
C ARG A 201 5.29 22.17 10.56
N ILE A 202 4.48 21.11 10.46
CA ILE A 202 3.06 21.18 10.82
C ILE A 202 2.89 21.40 12.33
N MET A 203 3.73 20.79 13.13
CA MET A 203 3.73 20.98 14.58
C MET A 203 4.12 22.42 14.97
N ASP A 204 5.13 23.00 14.28
CA ASP A 204 5.53 24.40 14.50
C ASP A 204 4.40 25.38 14.12
N ASP A 205 3.72 25.12 12.99
CA ASP A 205 2.56 25.92 12.55
C ASP A 205 1.42 25.86 13.59
N LEU A 206 1.13 24.66 14.14
CA LEU A 206 0.13 24.49 15.21
C LEU A 206 0.46 25.34 16.47
N ILE A 207 1.72 25.31 16.91
CA ILE A 207 2.17 26.08 18.09
C ILE A 207 2.02 27.59 17.80
N GLN A 208 2.29 28.04 16.58
CA GLN A 208 2.13 29.44 16.24
C GLN A 208 0.66 29.85 16.22
N ASP A 209 -0.24 29.01 15.68
CA ASP A 209 -1.68 29.27 15.67
C ASP A 209 -2.26 29.36 17.09
N GLU A 210 -1.84 28.48 18.01
CA GLU A 210 -2.24 28.49 19.41
C GLU A 210 -1.77 29.77 20.13
N ASN A 211 -0.52 30.20 19.93
CA ASN A 211 0.02 31.42 20.52
C ASN A 211 -0.71 32.68 20.02
N LEU A 212 -1.09 32.72 18.74
CA LEU A 212 -1.86 33.85 18.18
C LEU A 212 -3.31 33.90 18.73
N ALA A 213 -3.90 32.74 19.01
CA ALA A 213 -5.22 32.65 19.62
C ALA A 213 -5.22 33.13 21.09
N ASP A 214 -4.17 32.80 21.86
CA ASP A 214 -4.01 33.25 23.23
C ASP A 214 -3.78 34.76 23.33
N ASP A 215 -2.96 35.35 22.45
CA ASP A 215 -2.74 36.80 22.39
C ASP A 215 -4.02 37.57 22.01
N SER A 216 -4.90 36.99 21.19
CA SER A 216 -6.18 37.61 20.82
C SER A 216 -7.27 37.54 21.92
N ASN A 217 -7.14 36.60 22.87
CA ASN A 217 -8.12 36.35 23.93
C ASN A 217 -7.85 37.20 25.21
N THR A 218 -6.76 37.96 25.29
CA THR A 218 -6.45 38.80 26.41
C THR A 218 -7.30 40.07 26.51
N ASP A 219 -8.07 40.41 25.45
CA ASP A 219 -8.93 41.61 25.39
C ASP A 219 -10.45 41.35 25.53
N ALA A 220 -10.89 40.10 25.75
CA ALA A 220 -12.30 39.75 25.89
C ALA A 220 -12.58 38.94 27.18
N ALA A 221 -12.58 39.58 28.31
CA ALA A 221 -13.19 39.03 29.51
C ALA A 221 -14.71 39.30 29.50
N ASP A 222 -15.44 38.20 29.75
CA ASP A 222 -16.86 38.15 30.15
C ASP A 222 -17.91 37.99 29.07
N ALA A 223 -18.21 36.72 28.75
CA ALA A 223 -19.58 36.26 28.45
C ALA A 223 -19.64 34.74 28.61
N GLY A 224 -20.18 34.28 29.73
CA GLY A 224 -20.49 32.87 29.94
C GLY A 224 -21.56 32.39 28.94
N ALA A 225 -21.26 31.30 28.24
CA ALA A 225 -22.27 30.54 27.53
C ALA A 225 -22.03 29.05 27.82
N ASP A 226 -22.96 28.46 28.55
CA ASP A 226 -23.14 27.04 28.72
C ASP A 226 -23.36 26.42 27.33
N THR A 227 -22.41 25.62 26.84
CA THR A 227 -22.63 24.75 25.70
C THR A 227 -22.91 23.34 26.20
N GLU A 228 -24.16 22.96 26.18
CA GLU A 228 -24.61 21.57 26.30
C GLU A 228 -23.91 20.72 25.22
N ASN A 229 -23.23 19.69 25.67
CA ASN A 229 -22.68 18.64 24.79
C ASN A 229 -23.84 17.82 24.20
N ASP A 230 -24.25 18.17 23.01
CA ASP A 230 -25.03 17.27 22.17
C ASP A 230 -24.16 16.09 21.74
N ILE A 231 -24.38 14.95 22.39
CA ILE A 231 -23.92 13.65 21.93
C ILE A 231 -24.76 13.35 20.69
N GLN A 232 -24.25 13.71 19.52
CA GLN A 232 -24.84 13.31 18.25
C GLN A 232 -24.55 11.84 18.00
N ASP A 233 -25.65 11.11 17.83
CA ASP A 233 -25.79 9.73 17.37
C ASP A 233 -24.79 9.39 16.24
N GLU A 234 -23.94 8.35 16.44
CA GLU A 234 -23.01 7.81 15.45
C GLU A 234 -23.78 7.06 14.34
N SER A 235 -24.65 7.73 13.62
CA SER A 235 -25.25 7.21 12.40
C SER A 235 -24.41 7.66 11.20
N ALA A 236 -23.62 6.72 10.63
CA ALA A 236 -23.07 6.72 9.29
C ALA A 236 -22.60 8.09 8.78
N CYS A 237 -21.46 8.58 9.29
CA CYS A 237 -20.78 9.70 8.66
C CYS A 237 -20.34 9.27 7.26
N SER A 238 -21.11 9.62 6.24
CA SER A 238 -20.74 9.38 4.85
C SER A 238 -19.44 10.15 4.57
N CYS A 239 -18.37 9.41 4.25
CA CYS A 239 -17.12 10.02 3.81
C CYS A 239 -17.41 10.79 2.51
N VAL A 240 -17.34 12.11 2.55
CA VAL A 240 -17.53 12.95 1.36
C VAL A 240 -16.16 13.30 0.82
N LEU A 241 -15.72 12.58 -0.21
CA LEU A 241 -14.54 12.91 -0.99
C LEU A 241 -14.94 13.66 -2.28
N PRO A 242 -14.01 14.39 -2.92
CA PRO A 242 -14.19 14.84 -4.28
C PRO A 242 -14.56 13.69 -5.21
N ALA A 243 -15.23 14.01 -6.34
CA ALA A 243 -15.49 12.99 -7.37
C ALA A 243 -14.17 12.37 -7.83
N PRO A 244 -14.14 11.07 -8.15
CA PRO A 244 -12.91 10.43 -8.60
C PRO A 244 -12.38 11.06 -9.89
N VAL A 245 -11.07 11.04 -10.04
CA VAL A 245 -10.36 11.51 -11.25
C VAL A 245 -10.46 10.46 -12.35
N THR A 246 -10.38 9.18 -11.96
CA THR A 246 -10.49 8.02 -12.86
C THR A 246 -11.90 7.43 -12.84
N ALA A 247 -12.08 6.28 -13.51
CA ALA A 247 -13.31 5.49 -13.39
C ALA A 247 -13.51 4.86 -11.99
N ASN A 248 -12.44 4.83 -11.18
CA ASN A 248 -12.44 4.39 -9.78
C ASN A 248 -13.01 2.97 -9.57
N ALA A 249 -12.72 2.06 -10.52
CA ALA A 249 -13.23 0.70 -10.44
C ALA A 249 -12.61 -0.09 -9.27
N TYR A 250 -11.41 0.30 -8.80
CA TYR A 250 -10.65 -0.46 -7.81
C TYR A 250 -10.84 -0.02 -6.35
N GLU A 251 -11.60 1.02 -6.03
CA GLU A 251 -11.78 1.52 -4.64
C GLU A 251 -12.23 0.42 -3.66
N TYR A 252 -13.00 -0.55 -4.14
CA TYR A 252 -13.52 -1.65 -3.33
C TYR A 252 -12.92 -3.00 -3.71
N ALA A 253 -11.72 -3.00 -4.29
CA ALA A 253 -11.03 -4.21 -4.68
C ALA A 253 -10.85 -5.17 -3.51
N LYS A 254 -11.09 -6.46 -3.76
CA LYS A 254 -10.97 -7.53 -2.76
C LYS A 254 -10.02 -8.59 -3.26
N ARG A 255 -9.17 -9.07 -2.39
CA ARG A 255 -8.33 -10.23 -2.61
C ARG A 255 -9.02 -11.48 -2.05
N LEU A 256 -9.27 -12.46 -2.90
CA LEU A 256 -9.95 -13.71 -2.56
C LEU A 256 -8.92 -14.84 -2.48
N THR A 257 -8.64 -15.31 -1.28
CA THR A 257 -7.78 -16.48 -0.96
C THR A 257 -8.64 -17.69 -0.61
N ILE A 258 -8.04 -18.79 -0.17
CA ILE A 258 -8.78 -19.95 0.33
C ILE A 258 -9.72 -19.65 1.50
N ARG A 259 -9.56 -18.48 2.16
CA ARG A 259 -10.38 -18.05 3.30
C ARG A 259 -11.67 -17.37 2.87
N GLU A 260 -11.65 -16.69 1.72
CA GLU A 260 -12.76 -15.87 1.23
C GLU A 260 -13.58 -16.59 0.16
N ILE A 261 -12.99 -17.57 -0.57
CA ILE A 261 -13.68 -18.23 -1.69
C ILE A 261 -13.37 -19.73 -1.75
N CYS A 262 -14.38 -20.52 -2.13
CA CYS A 262 -14.29 -21.97 -2.35
C CYS A 262 -14.49 -22.27 -3.84
N PRO A 263 -13.41 -22.30 -4.66
CA PRO A 263 -13.51 -22.64 -6.08
C PRO A 263 -13.73 -24.15 -6.29
N LYS A 264 -14.15 -24.52 -7.51
CA LYS A 264 -14.17 -25.92 -7.93
C LYS A 264 -12.74 -26.37 -8.26
N LEU A 265 -12.28 -27.43 -7.62
CA LEU A 265 -10.94 -27.99 -7.80
C LEU A 265 -10.99 -29.27 -8.61
N SER A 266 -10.06 -29.42 -9.56
CA SER A 266 -9.79 -30.64 -10.31
C SER A 266 -8.26 -30.80 -10.40
N GLY A 267 -7.65 -31.50 -9.45
CA GLY A 267 -6.20 -31.67 -9.30
C GLY A 267 -5.53 -30.61 -8.41
N PHE A 268 -5.95 -29.35 -8.46
CA PHE A 268 -5.46 -28.32 -7.53
C PHE A 268 -5.73 -28.69 -6.07
N ARG A 269 -4.83 -28.26 -5.18
CA ARG A 269 -4.93 -28.46 -3.73
C ARG A 269 -4.84 -27.12 -3.02
N ALA A 270 -5.75 -26.88 -2.06
CA ALA A 270 -5.68 -25.71 -1.19
C ALA A 270 -4.52 -25.83 -0.20
N ASP A 271 -3.77 -24.75 -0.04
CA ASP A 271 -2.70 -24.62 0.95
C ASP A 271 -3.31 -24.09 2.27
N THR A 272 -3.49 -24.98 3.22
CA THR A 272 -4.06 -24.68 4.55
C THR A 272 -3.01 -24.44 5.62
N HIS A 273 -1.72 -24.34 5.27
CA HIS A 273 -0.67 -24.07 6.24
C HIS A 273 -0.87 -22.70 6.89
N GLU A 274 -0.57 -22.62 8.18
CA GLU A 274 -0.66 -21.38 8.93
C GLU A 274 0.37 -20.37 8.44
N LYS A 275 -0.08 -19.14 8.30
CA LYS A 275 0.77 -17.99 7.93
C LYS A 275 1.43 -17.44 9.18
N ILE A 276 2.77 -17.44 9.23
CA ILE A 276 3.55 -17.03 10.42
C ILE A 276 3.64 -15.50 10.56
N GLY A 277 3.46 -14.75 9.48
CA GLY A 277 3.51 -13.29 9.49
C GLY A 277 3.06 -12.72 8.16
N HIS A 278 3.00 -11.39 8.05
CA HIS A 278 2.55 -10.77 6.81
C HIS A 278 3.50 -11.03 5.64
N LEU A 279 4.80 -11.27 5.90
CA LEU A 279 5.80 -11.61 4.89
C LEU A 279 5.83 -13.09 4.48
N ASP A 280 5.07 -13.96 5.14
CA ASP A 280 4.90 -15.34 4.70
C ASP A 280 3.84 -15.41 3.58
N HIS A 281 4.24 -14.98 2.37
CA HIS A 281 3.32 -14.66 1.28
C HIS A 281 2.74 -15.89 0.59
N PHE A 282 3.56 -16.97 0.45
CA PHE A 282 3.19 -18.14 -0.32
C PHE A 282 2.46 -19.16 0.54
N LYS A 283 1.38 -18.70 1.19
CA LYS A 283 0.46 -19.46 2.04
C LYS A 283 -0.98 -19.08 1.74
N ASN A 284 -1.89 -19.99 2.04
CA ASN A 284 -3.34 -19.81 1.90
C ASN A 284 -3.80 -19.59 0.46
N GLY A 285 -3.08 -20.17 -0.50
CA GLY A 285 -3.43 -20.23 -1.92
C GLY A 285 -3.77 -21.64 -2.38
N TRP A 286 -3.50 -21.94 -3.64
CA TRP A 286 -3.75 -23.25 -4.26
C TRP A 286 -2.53 -23.67 -5.08
N THR A 287 -2.21 -24.96 -5.05
CA THR A 287 -1.09 -25.55 -5.81
C THR A 287 -1.61 -26.49 -6.88
N GLY A 288 -1.15 -26.33 -8.12
CA GLY A 288 -1.35 -27.24 -9.24
C GLY A 288 -0.02 -27.82 -9.72
N VAL A 289 0.02 -29.13 -10.01
CA VAL A 289 1.28 -29.85 -10.26
C VAL A 289 1.31 -30.62 -11.58
N HIS A 290 0.16 -31.03 -12.10
CA HIS A 290 0.10 -31.85 -13.30
C HIS A 290 -0.59 -31.14 -14.44
N ALA A 291 -0.15 -31.38 -15.68
CA ALA A 291 -0.85 -30.88 -16.86
C ALA A 291 -2.32 -31.35 -16.84
N GLY A 292 -3.23 -30.37 -17.00
CA GLY A 292 -4.66 -30.59 -16.93
C GLY A 292 -5.27 -30.42 -15.53
N ASP A 293 -4.47 -30.26 -14.47
CA ASP A 293 -5.02 -29.80 -13.19
C ASP A 293 -5.70 -28.44 -13.41
N SER A 294 -6.94 -28.29 -12.93
CA SER A 294 -7.70 -27.06 -13.11
C SER A 294 -8.39 -26.58 -11.84
N ILE A 295 -8.61 -25.27 -11.76
CA ILE A 295 -9.36 -24.58 -10.71
C ILE A 295 -10.32 -23.60 -11.35
N THR A 296 -11.59 -23.60 -10.94
CA THR A 296 -12.62 -22.74 -11.52
C THR A 296 -13.26 -21.89 -10.45
N PHE A 297 -13.29 -20.58 -10.70
CA PHE A 297 -13.90 -19.57 -9.85
C PHE A 297 -15.17 -19.02 -10.48
N GLU A 298 -16.19 -18.78 -9.65
CA GLU A 298 -17.35 -17.94 -9.95
C GLU A 298 -17.11 -16.59 -9.28
N LEU A 299 -16.93 -15.52 -10.05
CA LEU A 299 -16.54 -14.18 -9.59
C LEU A 299 -17.59 -13.16 -10.01
N GLU A 300 -17.76 -12.10 -9.23
CA GLU A 300 -18.61 -10.97 -9.63
C GLU A 300 -17.76 -9.70 -9.57
N GLY A 301 -17.65 -8.99 -10.68
CA GLY A 301 -16.86 -7.77 -10.78
C GLY A 301 -16.80 -7.22 -12.19
N SER A 302 -16.17 -6.06 -12.34
CA SER A 302 -15.84 -5.40 -13.61
C SER A 302 -14.34 -5.44 -13.91
N CYS A 303 -13.53 -5.71 -12.88
CA CYS A 303 -12.09 -5.90 -12.98
C CYS A 303 -11.70 -7.19 -12.25
N ILE A 304 -10.86 -8.01 -12.90
CA ILE A 304 -10.39 -9.29 -12.35
C ILE A 304 -8.88 -9.39 -12.60
N GLY A 305 -8.13 -9.74 -11.57
CA GLY A 305 -6.70 -10.04 -11.64
C GLY A 305 -6.38 -11.37 -10.98
N ILE A 306 -5.36 -12.05 -11.45
CA ILE A 306 -4.84 -13.29 -10.90
C ILE A 306 -3.51 -12.99 -10.23
N GLN A 307 -3.38 -13.33 -8.93
CA GLN A 307 -2.12 -13.26 -8.23
C GLN A 307 -1.51 -14.64 -8.10
N TYR A 308 -0.29 -14.81 -8.62
CA TYR A 308 0.44 -16.08 -8.57
C TYR A 308 1.93 -15.85 -8.28
N ARG A 309 2.62 -16.92 -7.92
CA ARG A 309 4.05 -16.90 -7.68
C ARG A 309 4.82 -17.00 -8.97
N LYS A 310 5.74 -16.05 -9.22
CA LYS A 310 6.90 -16.29 -10.09
C LYS A 310 8.10 -16.65 -9.24
N THR A 311 8.92 -17.61 -9.68
CA THR A 311 10.03 -18.15 -8.90
C THR A 311 11.34 -18.17 -9.68
N ILE A 312 12.44 -17.89 -8.95
CA ILE A 312 13.80 -18.07 -9.45
C ILE A 312 14.22 -19.55 -9.51
N SER A 313 13.48 -20.44 -8.85
CA SER A 313 13.70 -21.90 -8.89
C SER A 313 13.12 -22.49 -10.19
N ARG A 314 13.90 -22.43 -11.27
CA ARG A 314 13.49 -22.85 -12.62
C ARG A 314 13.90 -24.28 -12.94
N PRO A 315 13.15 -24.96 -13.82
CA PRO A 315 11.91 -24.51 -14.46
C PRO A 315 10.72 -24.52 -13.48
N ALA A 316 9.81 -23.57 -13.64
CA ALA A 316 8.53 -23.52 -12.95
C ALA A 316 7.40 -23.96 -13.90
N VAL A 317 6.37 -24.59 -13.34
CA VAL A 317 5.17 -25.01 -14.06
C VAL A 317 4.39 -23.77 -14.52
N ARG A 318 3.94 -23.79 -15.78
CA ARG A 318 3.09 -22.76 -16.38
C ARG A 318 1.62 -23.17 -16.30
N ALA A 319 0.75 -22.17 -16.27
CA ALA A 319 -0.69 -22.35 -16.38
C ALA A 319 -1.27 -21.38 -17.42
N GLN A 320 -2.53 -21.56 -17.76
CA GLN A 320 -3.31 -20.59 -18.53
C GLN A 320 -4.61 -20.27 -17.84
N ALA A 321 -5.09 -19.06 -18.03
CA ALA A 321 -6.39 -18.61 -17.55
C ALA A 321 -7.34 -18.38 -18.73
N VAL A 322 -8.59 -18.80 -18.57
CA VAL A 322 -9.68 -18.62 -19.54
C VAL A 322 -10.85 -17.97 -18.82
N LEU A 323 -11.26 -16.78 -19.29
CA LEU A 323 -12.41 -16.07 -18.77
C LEU A 323 -13.65 -16.38 -19.60
N ASP A 324 -14.79 -16.69 -18.95
CA ASP A 324 -16.12 -16.93 -19.54
C ASP A 324 -16.09 -17.97 -20.69
N GLY A 325 -15.16 -18.92 -20.65
CA GLY A 325 -15.03 -19.96 -21.66
C GLY A 325 -14.41 -19.49 -22.98
N ASP A 326 -13.84 -18.30 -23.04
CA ASP A 326 -13.12 -17.80 -24.24
C ASP A 326 -11.76 -18.51 -24.43
N ALA A 327 -11.82 -19.75 -24.85
CA ALA A 327 -10.64 -20.58 -25.13
C ALA A 327 -9.83 -20.11 -26.36
N ALA A 328 -10.32 -19.13 -27.13
CA ALA A 328 -9.58 -18.55 -28.24
C ALA A 328 -8.52 -17.54 -27.78
N HIS A 329 -8.70 -16.93 -26.59
CA HIS A 329 -7.82 -15.92 -26.03
C HIS A 329 -7.37 -16.29 -24.61
N PRO A 330 -6.65 -17.41 -24.41
CA PRO A 330 -6.15 -17.79 -23.09
C PRO A 330 -5.03 -16.84 -22.67
N ILE A 331 -4.96 -16.55 -21.39
CA ILE A 331 -3.90 -15.73 -20.79
C ILE A 331 -2.86 -16.67 -20.18
N LEU A 332 -1.61 -16.57 -20.63
CA LEU A 332 -0.49 -17.38 -20.12
C LEU A 332 -0.08 -16.89 -18.72
N LEU A 333 -0.01 -17.79 -17.76
CA LEU A 333 0.51 -17.57 -16.42
C LEU A 333 1.85 -18.29 -16.30
N ASP A 334 2.95 -17.58 -16.58
CA ASP A 334 4.29 -18.15 -16.54
C ASP A 334 4.88 -18.01 -15.13
N GLY A 335 5.09 -19.14 -14.44
CA GLY A 335 5.68 -19.18 -13.10
C GLY A 335 7.19 -18.90 -13.06
N ASN A 336 7.87 -18.84 -14.23
CA ASN A 336 9.30 -18.52 -14.26
C ASN A 336 9.52 -17.02 -14.04
N PHE A 337 10.52 -16.70 -13.21
CA PHE A 337 10.93 -15.32 -12.96
C PHE A 337 12.32 -15.09 -13.57
N ASP A 338 12.44 -14.06 -14.40
CA ASP A 338 13.68 -13.80 -15.16
C ASP A 338 14.74 -13.04 -14.35
N GLU A 339 14.34 -12.38 -13.28
CA GLU A 339 15.27 -11.77 -12.32
C GLU A 339 15.76 -12.80 -11.30
N ASP A 340 16.67 -12.44 -10.42
CA ASP A 340 17.40 -13.35 -9.51
C ASP A 340 17.27 -13.00 -8.02
N TRP A 341 16.44 -12.00 -7.68
CA TRP A 341 16.34 -11.49 -6.30
C TRP A 341 15.43 -12.32 -5.37
N GLY A 342 14.62 -13.24 -5.90
CA GLY A 342 13.77 -14.12 -5.09
C GLY A 342 12.45 -14.45 -5.77
N ASP A 343 11.58 -15.17 -5.03
CA ASP A 343 10.23 -15.45 -5.50
C ASP A 343 9.39 -14.16 -5.44
N CYS A 344 8.61 -13.93 -6.48
CA CYS A 344 7.86 -12.70 -6.71
C CYS A 344 6.34 -12.94 -6.64
N LEU A 345 5.64 -12.00 -6.04
CA LEU A 345 4.19 -11.87 -6.10
C LEU A 345 3.81 -11.18 -7.41
N TYR A 346 3.32 -11.92 -8.39
CA TYR A 346 2.98 -11.37 -9.69
C TYR A 346 1.47 -11.29 -9.87
N ILE A 347 1.00 -10.18 -10.46
CA ILE A 347 -0.42 -9.98 -10.81
C ILE A 347 -0.56 -9.97 -12.32
N GLU A 348 -1.43 -10.82 -12.83
CA GLU A 348 -1.86 -10.81 -14.23
C GLU A 348 -3.28 -10.28 -14.32
N PRO A 349 -3.52 -9.10 -14.91
CA PRO A 349 -4.86 -8.58 -15.16
C PRO A 349 -5.59 -9.46 -16.20
N VAL A 350 -6.83 -9.84 -15.88
CA VAL A 350 -7.67 -10.69 -16.74
C VAL A 350 -8.81 -9.92 -17.35
N LEU A 351 -9.41 -9.03 -16.57
CA LEU A 351 -10.52 -8.17 -16.99
C LEU A 351 -10.30 -6.77 -16.44
N HIS A 352 -10.46 -5.76 -17.28
CA HIS A 352 -10.36 -4.36 -16.91
C HIS A 352 -11.52 -3.60 -17.55
N HIS A 353 -12.33 -2.95 -16.71
CA HIS A 353 -13.54 -2.23 -17.12
C HIS A 353 -14.51 -3.09 -17.97
N GLY A 354 -14.62 -4.38 -17.64
CA GLY A 354 -15.63 -5.23 -18.23
C GLY A 354 -17.04 -4.93 -17.71
N GLU A 355 -18.00 -5.67 -18.23
CA GLU A 355 -19.35 -5.62 -17.69
C GLU A 355 -19.36 -6.19 -16.26
N LYS A 356 -19.94 -5.45 -15.30
CA LYS A 356 -20.12 -5.95 -13.94
C LYS A 356 -21.20 -7.04 -13.91
N LYS A 357 -20.75 -8.27 -13.92
CA LYS A 357 -21.60 -9.47 -13.92
C LYS A 357 -20.87 -10.63 -13.23
N LYS A 358 -21.53 -11.79 -13.19
CA LYS A 358 -20.89 -13.05 -12.83
C LYS A 358 -20.03 -13.54 -13.98
N HIS A 359 -18.76 -13.82 -13.68
CA HIS A 359 -17.76 -14.35 -14.58
C HIS A 359 -17.34 -15.73 -14.10
N THR A 360 -16.99 -16.60 -15.04
CA THR A 360 -16.30 -17.87 -14.75
C THR A 360 -14.86 -17.74 -15.16
N LEU A 361 -13.93 -17.89 -14.19
CA LEU A 361 -12.50 -17.91 -14.44
C LEU A 361 -11.96 -19.32 -14.23
N GLU A 362 -11.46 -19.95 -15.27
CA GLU A 362 -10.79 -21.25 -15.21
C GLU A 362 -9.29 -21.10 -15.40
N ILE A 363 -8.49 -21.67 -14.48
CA ILE A 363 -7.03 -21.72 -14.58
C ILE A 363 -6.63 -23.18 -14.70
N THR A 364 -5.87 -23.51 -15.76
CA THR A 364 -5.42 -24.88 -16.07
C THR A 364 -3.90 -24.92 -16.17
N VAL A 365 -3.29 -25.88 -15.48
CA VAL A 365 -1.86 -26.17 -15.55
C VAL A 365 -1.52 -26.76 -16.92
N LEU A 366 -0.44 -26.26 -17.54
CA LEU A 366 -0.02 -26.65 -18.90
C LEU A 366 1.09 -27.71 -18.92
N ASP A 367 1.94 -27.71 -17.91
CA ASP A 367 3.13 -28.57 -17.86
C ASP A 367 3.03 -29.56 -16.71
N ASP A 368 3.60 -30.77 -16.88
CA ASP A 368 3.76 -31.71 -15.78
C ASP A 368 4.93 -31.32 -14.88
N GLU A 369 4.75 -31.49 -13.59
CA GLU A 369 5.87 -31.42 -12.65
C GLU A 369 6.83 -32.58 -12.96
N CYS A 370 8.09 -32.24 -13.26
CA CYS A 370 9.19 -33.20 -13.35
C CYS A 370 10.14 -33.00 -12.16
N ALA A 371 11.06 -33.94 -11.97
CA ALA A 371 12.07 -33.82 -10.93
C ALA A 371 12.82 -32.47 -11.08
N GLY A 372 12.69 -31.60 -10.07
CA GLY A 372 13.32 -30.28 -10.04
C GLY A 372 12.48 -29.12 -10.55
N THR A 373 11.22 -29.34 -10.95
CA THR A 373 10.30 -28.23 -11.27
C THR A 373 9.62 -27.71 -10.02
N THR A 374 9.33 -26.38 -10.03
CA THR A 374 8.53 -25.75 -8.97
C THR A 374 7.04 -25.77 -9.39
N PRO A 375 6.14 -26.29 -8.53
CA PRO A 375 4.70 -26.29 -8.79
C PRO A 375 4.13 -24.90 -9.05
N PHE A 376 3.06 -24.83 -9.86
CA PHE A 376 2.30 -23.60 -10.02
C PHE A 376 1.58 -23.24 -8.70
N TYR A 377 1.79 -22.03 -8.22
CA TYR A 377 1.16 -21.54 -6.98
C TYR A 377 0.29 -20.33 -7.26
N LEU A 378 -1.02 -20.55 -7.21
CA LEU A 378 -2.03 -19.50 -7.28
C LEU A 378 -2.25 -18.94 -5.87
N MET A 379 -2.00 -17.65 -5.69
CA MET A 379 -2.10 -17.03 -4.37
C MET A 379 -3.51 -16.53 -4.06
N SER A 380 -4.13 -15.85 -5.02
CA SER A 380 -5.44 -15.24 -4.86
C SER A 380 -6.01 -14.81 -6.22
N VAL A 381 -7.29 -14.46 -6.21
CA VAL A 381 -7.92 -13.71 -7.29
C VAL A 381 -8.33 -12.35 -6.73
N ILE A 382 -8.09 -11.28 -7.49
CA ILE A 382 -8.50 -9.93 -7.14
C ILE A 382 -9.75 -9.60 -7.95
N VAL A 383 -10.77 -9.05 -7.30
CA VAL A 383 -12.02 -8.61 -7.94
C VAL A 383 -12.37 -7.19 -7.52
N ALA A 384 -12.88 -6.39 -8.50
CA ALA A 384 -13.34 -5.04 -8.27
C ALA A 384 -14.55 -4.68 -9.16
#